data_315fe3dd9fa94bb20ce395a617d532e7
#
_entry.id   315fe3dd9fa94bb20ce395a617d532e7
#
_cell.length_a   1.000
_cell.length_b   1.000
_cell.length_c   1.000
_cell.angle_alpha   90.00
_cell.angle_beta   90.00
_cell.angle_gamma   90.00
#
_symmetry.space_group_name_H-M   'P 1'
#
loop_
_entity.id
_entity.type
_entity.pdbx_description
1 polymer ?
#
loop_
_entity_poly.entity_id
_entity_poly.type
_entity_poly.pdbx_seq_one_letter_code
_entity_poly.pdbx_strand_id
1 'polypeptide(L)'
;MLLKDFAQTNKQFPTDAEKLLWEHIRAKQLSVKFNRQHIIGDYIVDFVCIEKKLVIEVDGGYHSEYEQIEKDEFRTQQLRDWGFSVIRFKNEDVLGDISGVLNKIKNNLNNKNE
;
A
#
# COMPACT_ATOMS: atom_id res chain seq x y z
N MET A 1 -16.87 14.44 6.36
CA MET A 1 -16.28 14.06 5.05
C MET A 1 -16.21 12.55 4.94
N LEU A 2 -16.61 12.00 3.83
CA LEU A 2 -16.63 10.54 3.63
C LEU A 2 -15.24 10.02 3.24
N LEU A 3 -14.97 8.74 3.53
CA LEU A 3 -13.70 8.10 3.15
C LEU A 3 -13.42 8.20 1.66
N LYS A 4 -14.46 8.08 0.81
CA LYS A 4 -14.28 8.20 -0.64
C LYS A 4 -13.74 9.57 -1.06
N ASP A 5 -14.07 10.62 -0.30
CA ASP A 5 -13.58 11.97 -0.57
C ASP A 5 -12.10 12.09 -0.23
N PHE A 6 -11.67 11.49 0.88
CA PHE A 6 -10.24 11.42 1.24
C PHE A 6 -9.46 10.60 0.21
N ALA A 7 -10.00 9.46 -0.21
CA ALA A 7 -9.35 8.62 -1.21
C ALA A 7 -9.20 9.37 -2.53
N GLN A 8 -10.23 10.11 -2.95
CA GLN A 8 -10.17 10.91 -4.17
C GLN A 8 -9.12 12.01 -4.07
N THR A 9 -9.07 12.70 -2.93
CA THR A 9 -8.06 13.73 -2.68
C THR A 9 -6.65 13.14 -2.74
N ASN A 10 -6.44 11.97 -2.12
CA ASN A 10 -5.14 11.29 -2.11
C ASN A 10 -4.72 10.89 -3.52
N LYS A 11 -5.66 10.48 -4.37
CA LYS A 11 -5.37 10.14 -5.78
C LYS A 11 -4.91 11.37 -6.57
N GLN A 12 -5.48 12.55 -6.25
CA GLN A 12 -5.12 13.80 -6.92
C GLN A 12 -3.75 14.33 -6.48
N PHE A 13 -3.35 14.04 -5.24
CA PHE A 13 -2.14 14.60 -4.63
C PHE A 13 -1.27 13.48 -4.02
N PRO A 14 -0.76 12.55 -4.84
CA PRO A 14 0.11 11.49 -4.32
C PRO A 14 1.47 12.05 -3.89
N THR A 15 2.11 11.38 -2.93
CA THR A 15 3.51 11.69 -2.62
C THR A 15 4.40 11.24 -3.78
N ASP A 16 5.64 11.71 -3.82
CA ASP A 16 6.58 11.31 -4.87
C ASP A 16 6.82 9.80 -4.85
N ALA A 17 6.94 9.21 -3.67
CA ALA A 17 7.13 7.76 -3.53
C ALA A 17 5.93 6.98 -4.03
N GLU A 18 4.71 7.41 -3.66
CA GLU A 18 3.48 6.78 -4.14
C GLU A 18 3.37 6.86 -5.66
N LYS A 19 3.69 8.02 -6.22
CA LYS A 19 3.65 8.26 -7.66
C LYS A 19 4.63 7.33 -8.39
N LEU A 20 5.84 7.24 -7.89
CA LEU A 20 6.87 6.38 -8.50
C LEU A 20 6.44 4.91 -8.44
N LEU A 21 5.99 4.44 -7.28
CA LEU A 21 5.55 3.05 -7.15
C LEU A 21 4.37 2.75 -8.07
N TRP A 22 3.38 3.64 -8.11
CA TRP A 22 2.22 3.46 -8.99
C TRP A 22 2.60 3.31 -10.46
N GLU A 23 3.57 4.11 -10.93
CA GLU A 23 4.04 4.02 -12.31
C GLU A 23 4.59 2.63 -12.66
N HIS A 24 5.08 1.88 -11.68
CA HIS A 24 5.67 0.56 -11.88
C HIS A 24 4.69 -0.61 -11.65
N ILE A 25 3.56 -0.38 -10.98
CA ILE A 25 2.63 -1.47 -10.66
C ILE A 25 1.27 -1.35 -11.35
N ARG A 26 0.96 -0.18 -11.92
CA ARG A 26 -0.28 0.04 -12.66
C ARG A 26 -0.31 -0.78 -13.95
N ALA A 27 -1.49 -0.89 -14.56
CA ALA A 27 -1.69 -1.51 -15.88
C ALA A 27 -1.20 -2.97 -15.93
N LYS A 28 -1.33 -3.69 -14.81
CA LYS A 28 -0.96 -5.10 -14.71
C LYS A 28 0.50 -5.40 -15.05
N GLN A 29 1.39 -4.46 -14.83
CA GLN A 29 2.83 -4.64 -15.10
C GLN A 29 3.43 -5.81 -14.32
N LEU A 30 2.86 -6.14 -13.14
CA LEU A 30 3.27 -7.29 -12.34
C LEU A 30 2.36 -8.50 -12.57
N SER A 31 1.62 -8.53 -13.66
CA SER A 31 0.69 -9.59 -14.05
C SER A 31 -0.58 -9.66 -13.21
N VAL A 32 -0.78 -8.74 -12.30
CA VAL A 32 -1.99 -8.62 -11.47
C VAL A 32 -2.43 -7.17 -11.42
N LYS A 33 -3.72 -6.96 -11.14
CA LYS A 33 -4.29 -5.62 -11.03
C LYS A 33 -4.08 -5.05 -9.64
N PHE A 34 -3.54 -3.84 -9.57
CA PHE A 34 -3.49 -3.05 -8.34
C PHE A 34 -4.46 -1.88 -8.43
N ASN A 35 -5.15 -1.60 -7.33
CA ASN A 35 -5.91 -0.37 -7.14
C ASN A 35 -5.15 0.52 -6.17
N ARG A 36 -5.25 1.83 -6.34
CA ARG A 36 -4.63 2.77 -5.42
C ARG A 36 -5.69 3.50 -4.61
N GLN A 37 -5.33 3.93 -3.40
CA GLN A 37 -6.21 4.66 -2.49
C GLN A 37 -7.58 4.00 -2.41
N HIS A 38 -7.56 2.72 -2.07
CA HIS A 38 -8.74 1.87 -2.05
C HIS A 38 -9.30 1.75 -0.65
N ILE A 39 -10.62 1.78 -0.53
CA ILE A 39 -11.29 1.68 0.77
C ILE A 39 -11.53 0.21 1.08
N ILE A 40 -11.00 -0.24 2.22
CA ILE A 40 -11.26 -1.57 2.79
C ILE A 40 -11.81 -1.34 4.19
N GLY A 41 -13.09 -1.65 4.40
CA GLY A 41 -13.76 -1.36 5.66
C GLY A 41 -13.74 0.14 5.93
N ASP A 42 -13.15 0.55 7.05
CA ASP A 42 -13.02 1.95 7.45
C ASP A 42 -11.64 2.53 7.13
N TYR A 43 -10.83 1.82 6.35
CA TYR A 43 -9.48 2.24 6.05
C TYR A 43 -9.28 2.56 4.58
N ILE A 44 -8.40 3.51 4.30
CA ILE A 44 -7.92 3.77 2.95
C ILE A 44 -6.51 3.19 2.88
N VAL A 45 -6.29 2.24 1.96
CA VAL A 45 -4.96 1.65 1.76
C VAL A 45 -4.32 2.29 0.53
N ASP A 46 -2.99 2.42 0.55
CA ASP A 46 -2.28 3.07 -0.56
C ASP A 46 -2.43 2.27 -1.85
N PHE A 47 -2.15 0.98 -1.79
CA PHE A 47 -2.30 0.08 -2.95
C PHE A 47 -2.81 -1.27 -2.49
N VAL A 48 -3.62 -1.91 -3.31
CA VAL A 48 -4.10 -3.27 -3.03
C VAL A 48 -4.28 -4.06 -4.31
N CYS A 49 -3.87 -5.32 -4.26
CA CYS A 49 -4.25 -6.33 -5.22
C CYS A 49 -5.34 -7.17 -4.57
N ILE A 50 -6.59 -7.00 -4.98
CA ILE A 50 -7.74 -7.70 -4.39
C ILE A 50 -7.62 -9.21 -4.66
N GLU A 51 -7.26 -9.58 -5.88
CA GLU A 51 -7.12 -10.98 -6.27
C GLU A 51 -6.16 -11.75 -5.37
N LYS A 52 -5.05 -11.15 -5.05
CA LYS A 52 -4.01 -11.78 -4.21
C LYS A 52 -4.11 -11.39 -2.74
N LYS A 53 -5.04 -10.51 -2.40
CA LYS A 53 -5.22 -9.99 -1.03
C LYS A 53 -3.92 -9.44 -0.45
N LEU A 54 -3.24 -8.62 -1.25
CA LEU A 54 -1.99 -7.97 -0.86
C LEU A 54 -2.18 -6.47 -0.78
N VAL A 55 -1.93 -5.91 0.40
CA VAL A 55 -1.95 -4.46 0.64
C VAL A 55 -0.51 -3.97 0.71
N ILE A 56 -0.25 -2.84 0.05
CA ILE A 56 1.06 -2.17 0.08
C ILE A 56 0.86 -0.78 0.65
N GLU A 57 1.65 -0.45 1.66
CA GLU A 57 1.63 0.87 2.30
C GLU A 57 3.00 1.54 2.13
N VAL A 58 2.98 2.84 1.87
CA VAL A 58 4.20 3.65 1.77
C VAL A 58 4.17 4.68 2.89
N ASP A 59 5.13 4.59 3.81
CA ASP A 59 5.15 5.44 5.00
C ASP A 59 5.86 6.77 4.75
N GLY A 60 5.13 7.86 4.96
CA GLY A 60 5.57 9.20 4.65
C GLY A 60 6.15 10.04 5.79
N GLY A 61 6.17 9.57 6.99
CA GLY A 61 7.00 10.11 8.07
C GLY A 61 6.65 11.44 8.73
N TYR A 62 5.40 11.88 8.79
CA TYR A 62 5.06 13.21 9.36
C TYR A 62 4.33 13.21 10.70
N HIS A 63 4.26 12.08 11.40
CA HIS A 63 3.49 12.00 12.65
C HIS A 63 4.40 11.71 13.82
N SER A 64 3.94 12.02 15.05
CA SER A 64 4.65 11.57 16.22
C SER A 64 4.75 10.05 16.10
N GLU A 65 5.97 9.55 16.14
CA GLU A 65 6.26 8.15 15.87
C GLU A 65 5.43 7.20 16.73
N TYR A 66 5.17 7.58 17.97
CA TYR A 66 4.48 6.72 18.92
C TYR A 66 3.01 6.49 18.57
N GLU A 67 2.27 7.56 18.32
CA GLU A 67 0.84 7.45 17.96
C GLU A 67 0.65 6.75 16.63
N GLN A 68 1.54 6.99 15.70
CA GLN A 68 1.49 6.39 14.39
C GLN A 68 1.71 4.87 14.46
N ILE A 69 2.68 4.44 15.27
CA ILE A 69 2.98 3.01 15.44
C ILE A 69 1.77 2.27 16.02
N GLU A 70 1.14 2.80 17.08
CA GLU A 70 -0.02 2.17 17.69
C GLU A 70 -1.18 2.01 16.72
N LYS A 71 -1.54 3.08 16.03
CA LYS A 71 -2.63 3.06 15.06
C LYS A 71 -2.34 2.10 13.91
N ASP A 72 -1.09 2.10 13.43
CA ASP A 72 -0.68 1.25 12.32
C ASP A 72 -0.73 -0.24 12.70
N GLU A 73 -0.35 -0.59 13.91
CA GLU A 73 -0.40 -1.99 14.35
C GLU A 73 -1.83 -2.51 14.44
N PHE A 74 -2.75 -1.75 15.01
CA PHE A 74 -4.15 -2.12 15.09
C PHE A 74 -4.76 -2.27 13.69
N ARG A 75 -4.53 -1.28 12.84
CA ARG A 75 -5.02 -1.25 11.46
C ARG A 75 -4.48 -2.44 10.67
N THR A 76 -3.18 -2.69 10.79
CA THR A 76 -2.53 -3.80 10.08
C THR A 76 -3.10 -5.14 10.54
N GLN A 77 -3.29 -5.31 11.85
CA GLN A 77 -3.85 -6.55 12.39
C GLN A 77 -5.27 -6.77 11.88
N GLN A 78 -6.08 -5.71 11.81
CA GLN A 78 -7.44 -5.82 11.31
C GLN A 78 -7.46 -6.21 9.83
N LEU A 79 -6.59 -5.63 9.02
CA LEU A 79 -6.48 -6.01 7.61
C LEU A 79 -6.08 -7.49 7.47
N ARG A 80 -5.15 -7.95 8.31
CA ARG A 80 -4.75 -9.36 8.34
C ARG A 80 -5.91 -10.27 8.76
N ASP A 81 -6.70 -9.85 9.75
CA ASP A 81 -7.86 -10.61 10.20
C ASP A 81 -8.88 -10.78 9.07
N TRP A 82 -8.96 -9.81 8.15
CA TRP A 82 -9.81 -9.89 6.97
C TRP A 82 -9.20 -10.66 5.80
N GLY A 83 -8.02 -11.24 6.01
CA GLY A 83 -7.37 -12.10 5.03
C GLY A 83 -6.33 -11.41 4.15
N PHE A 84 -6.00 -10.15 4.42
CA PHE A 84 -4.99 -9.44 3.63
C PHE A 84 -3.61 -9.62 4.22
N SER A 85 -2.60 -9.74 3.35
CA SER A 85 -1.21 -9.54 3.73
C SER A 85 -0.90 -8.06 3.57
N VAL A 86 -0.09 -7.52 4.47
CA VAL A 86 0.28 -6.11 4.44
C VAL A 86 1.79 -6.00 4.40
N ILE A 87 2.33 -5.31 3.41
CA ILE A 87 3.75 -4.98 3.36
C ILE A 87 3.91 -3.47 3.36
N ARG A 88 4.96 -3.00 4.03
CA ARG A 88 5.24 -1.59 4.19
C ARG A 88 6.61 -1.24 3.69
N PHE A 89 6.70 -0.10 3.02
CA PHE A 89 7.96 0.46 2.56
C PHE A 89 8.08 1.88 3.06
N LYS A 90 9.29 2.30 3.37
CA LYS A 90 9.56 3.70 3.68
C LYS A 90 9.69 4.49 2.37
N ASN A 91 9.33 5.78 2.40
CA ASN A 91 9.48 6.64 1.25
C ASN A 91 10.88 6.57 0.64
N GLU A 92 11.90 6.64 1.50
CA GLU A 92 13.28 6.62 1.05
C GLU A 92 13.67 5.32 0.34
N ASP A 93 13.08 4.18 0.74
CA ASP A 93 13.34 2.90 0.08
C ASP A 93 12.70 2.86 -1.30
N VAL A 94 11.49 3.37 -1.44
CA VAL A 94 10.82 3.44 -2.74
C VAL A 94 11.58 4.35 -3.70
N LEU A 95 11.99 5.53 -3.22
CA LEU A 95 12.69 6.51 -4.05
C LEU A 95 14.13 6.11 -4.37
N GLY A 96 14.78 5.41 -3.44
CA GLY A 96 16.19 5.05 -3.57
C GLY A 96 16.46 3.66 -4.12
N ASP A 97 15.50 2.73 -4.03
CA ASP A 97 15.69 1.34 -4.44
C ASP A 97 14.38 0.73 -4.96
N ILE A 98 13.85 1.30 -6.01
CA ILE A 98 12.58 0.83 -6.58
C ILE A 98 12.68 -0.63 -7.04
N SER A 99 13.83 -1.06 -7.56
CA SER A 99 14.01 -2.44 -7.99
C SER A 99 13.89 -3.43 -6.84
N GLY A 100 14.47 -3.10 -5.68
CA GLY A 100 14.37 -3.94 -4.48
C GLY A 100 12.94 -3.98 -3.96
N VAL A 101 12.24 -2.85 -3.98
CA VAL A 101 10.83 -2.76 -3.59
C VAL A 101 9.98 -3.65 -4.49
N LEU A 102 10.15 -3.56 -5.81
CA LEU A 102 9.39 -4.37 -6.77
C LEU A 102 9.68 -5.86 -6.61
N ASN A 103 10.92 -6.23 -6.31
CA ASN A 103 11.26 -7.63 -6.06
C ASN A 103 10.53 -8.18 -4.82
N LYS A 104 10.45 -7.40 -3.76
CA LYS A 104 9.70 -7.81 -2.55
C LYS A 104 8.22 -7.98 -2.85
N ILE A 105 7.65 -7.08 -3.65
CA ILE A 105 6.25 -7.18 -4.06
C ILE A 105 6.03 -8.46 -4.86
N LYS A 106 6.88 -8.71 -5.85
CA LYS A 106 6.79 -9.93 -6.69
C LYS A 106 6.90 -11.20 -5.85
N ASN A 107 7.81 -11.23 -4.90
CA ASN A 107 7.97 -12.38 -4.01
C ASN A 107 6.71 -12.63 -3.18
N ASN A 108 6.09 -11.57 -2.67
CA ASN A 108 4.84 -11.70 -1.93
C ASN A 108 3.69 -12.20 -2.82
N LEU A 109 3.61 -11.73 -4.05
CA LEU A 109 2.60 -12.19 -5.01
C LEU A 109 2.77 -13.67 -5.34
N ASN A 110 4.00 -14.10 -5.55
CA ASN A 110 4.29 -15.50 -5.88
C ASN A 110 4.00 -16.44 -4.71
N ASN A 111 4.35 -16.03 -3.50
CA ASN A 111 4.12 -16.86 -2.30
C ASN A 111 2.63 -17.09 -2.04
N LYS A 112 1.77 -16.22 -2.50
CA LYS A 112 0.32 -16.33 -2.32
C LYS A 112 -0.36 -17.27 -3.32
N ASN A 113 0.38 -17.83 -4.23
CA ASN A 113 -0.14 -18.81 -5.19
C ASN A 113 -0.09 -20.25 -4.68
N GLU A 114 0.43 -20.48 -3.51
CA GLU A 114 0.53 -21.80 -2.91
C GLU A 114 -0.78 -22.24 -2.27
#